data_a76996c452273338e4dd83bb78358ad9
#
_entry.id   a76996c452273338e4dd83bb78358ad9
#
_cell.length_a   1.000
_cell.length_b   1.000
_cell.length_c   1.000
_cell.angle_alpha   90.00
_cell.angle_beta   90.00
_cell.angle_gamma   90.00
#
_symmetry.space_group_name_H-M   'P 1'
#
loop_
_entity.id
_entity.type
_entity.pdbx_description
1 polymer ?
#
loop_
_entity_poly.entity_id
_entity_poly.type
_entity_poly.pdbx_seq_one_letter_code
_entity_poly.pdbx_strand_id
1 'polypeptide(L)'
;EIGSGLVGSEMCIRDRSKSNKDEENAEYLAIYAVFQKFLQDYGNIEDRWDLLEEMMTLRAEFALNHAIKGFGMDFEKALELLRNHNDGLTKLEKEQRNILVAALDNLVDFAVAEEFQMSENLPDNFNITNEVDLAEAENIFHRYNSIYANIENEDIEYAMGIAAGWILYSNNTVLTYMTQGDNRVRPWHLALEGTSYRKASFPAWLIPPIEHGCRCFLVEESADVLNQSKLSQVMGQIIEMPDFVNPVFKESVAKGGRIFSDAHSYFIIPKKHKKRLRTIANKIKDKWLEK
;
A
#
# COMPACT_ATOMS: atom_id res chain seq x y z
N GLU A 1 24.27 -5.90 -29.97
CA GLU A 1 23.59 -6.73 -28.93
C GLU A 1 23.11 -5.81 -27.81
N ILE A 2 21.83 -5.50 -27.83
CA ILE A 2 21.17 -4.73 -26.76
C ILE A 2 20.67 -5.74 -25.74
N GLY A 3 21.41 -5.84 -24.63
CA GLY A 3 21.14 -6.78 -23.54
C GLY A 3 20.13 -6.26 -22.53
N SER A 4 19.06 -6.97 -22.39
CA SER A 4 18.37 -7.43 -21.15
C SER A 4 18.13 -6.44 -19.99
N GLY A 5 17.69 -5.19 -20.23
CA GLY A 5 17.26 -4.29 -19.15
C GLY A 5 15.74 -4.11 -19.00
N LEU A 6 14.93 -4.68 -19.88
CA LEU A 6 13.48 -4.40 -19.97
C LEU A 6 12.56 -5.56 -19.52
N VAL A 7 13.10 -6.63 -18.97
CA VAL A 7 12.33 -7.88 -18.75
C VAL A 7 11.47 -7.84 -17.46
N GLY A 8 11.71 -6.90 -16.55
CA GLY A 8 10.98 -6.86 -15.27
C GLY A 8 9.64 -6.13 -15.30
N SER A 9 9.48 -5.10 -16.13
CA SER A 9 8.30 -4.22 -16.10
C SER A 9 7.15 -4.67 -17.02
N GLU A 10 7.44 -5.32 -18.14
CA GLU A 10 6.39 -5.75 -19.08
C GLU A 10 5.68 -7.03 -18.64
N MET A 11 6.34 -7.92 -17.90
CA MET A 11 5.72 -9.17 -17.42
C MET A 11 4.69 -8.92 -16.31
N CYS A 12 4.83 -7.84 -15.53
CA CYS A 12 3.87 -7.48 -14.49
C CYS A 12 2.54 -6.90 -14.99
N ILE A 13 2.47 -6.40 -16.23
CA ILE A 13 1.28 -5.67 -16.73
C ILE A 13 0.31 -6.57 -17.48
N ARG A 14 0.77 -7.66 -18.08
CA ARG A 14 -0.05 -8.48 -19.00
C ARG A 14 -0.85 -9.61 -18.36
N ASP A 15 -0.46 -10.09 -17.19
CA ASP A 15 -1.07 -11.28 -16.56
C ASP A 15 -2.03 -10.96 -15.41
N ARG A 16 -2.17 -9.67 -15.04
CA ARG A 16 -2.96 -9.22 -13.90
C ARG A 16 -4.48 -9.44 -14.01
N SER A 17 -5.03 -9.66 -15.20
CA SER A 17 -6.49 -9.53 -15.38
C SER A 17 -7.33 -10.77 -15.10
N LYS A 18 -6.74 -11.95 -14.93
CA LYS A 18 -7.50 -13.19 -14.67
C LYS A 18 -7.24 -13.83 -13.30
N SER A 19 -6.01 -13.88 -12.83
CA SER A 19 -5.70 -14.45 -11.51
C SER A 19 -6.18 -13.56 -10.35
N ASN A 20 -6.20 -12.25 -10.52
CA ASN A 20 -6.66 -11.32 -9.49
C ASN A 20 -8.15 -11.45 -9.16
N LYS A 21 -9.03 -11.72 -10.13
CA LYS A 21 -10.47 -11.78 -9.86
C LYS A 21 -10.89 -12.93 -8.94
N ASP A 22 -10.25 -14.07 -9.05
CA ASP A 22 -10.57 -15.21 -8.19
C ASP A 22 -10.03 -14.96 -6.76
N GLU A 23 -8.87 -14.33 -6.64
CA GLU A 23 -8.27 -13.91 -5.38
C GLU A 23 -9.12 -12.82 -4.70
N GLU A 24 -9.45 -11.73 -5.40
CA GLU A 24 -10.33 -10.65 -4.96
C GLU A 24 -11.70 -11.17 -4.49
N ASN A 25 -12.29 -12.12 -5.20
CA ASN A 25 -13.55 -12.76 -4.80
C ASN A 25 -13.40 -13.60 -3.54
N ALA A 26 -12.28 -14.32 -3.39
CA ALA A 26 -12.03 -15.14 -2.20
C ALA A 26 -11.82 -14.26 -0.96
N GLU A 27 -11.08 -13.17 -1.06
CA GLU A 27 -10.89 -12.18 0.00
C GLU A 27 -12.21 -11.54 0.43
N TYR A 28 -12.98 -11.04 -0.55
CA TYR A 28 -14.30 -10.47 -0.30
C TYR A 28 -15.21 -11.45 0.45
N LEU A 29 -15.31 -12.71 -0.01
CA LEU A 29 -16.17 -13.72 0.58
C LEU A 29 -15.72 -14.10 2.01
N ALA A 30 -14.41 -14.11 2.27
CA ALA A 30 -13.89 -14.39 3.60
C ALA A 30 -14.32 -13.33 4.62
N ILE A 31 -14.15 -12.04 4.29
CA ILE A 31 -14.56 -10.92 5.15
C ILE A 31 -16.10 -10.86 5.24
N TYR A 32 -16.81 -11.09 4.13
CA TYR A 32 -18.26 -11.06 4.08
C TYR A 32 -18.91 -12.10 5.02
N ALA A 33 -18.31 -13.29 5.14
CA ALA A 33 -18.81 -14.31 6.08
C ALA A 33 -18.74 -13.84 7.54
N VAL A 34 -17.73 -13.04 7.91
CA VAL A 34 -17.62 -12.42 9.23
C VAL A 34 -18.61 -11.25 9.35
N PHE A 35 -18.72 -10.44 8.32
CA PHE A 35 -19.65 -9.31 8.27
C PHE A 35 -21.12 -9.74 8.45
N GLN A 36 -21.53 -10.85 7.86
CA GLN A 36 -22.87 -11.38 8.08
C GLN A 36 -23.14 -11.71 9.57
N LYS A 37 -22.18 -12.29 10.28
CA LYS A 37 -22.28 -12.51 11.73
C LYS A 37 -22.32 -11.20 12.49
N PHE A 38 -21.44 -10.24 12.11
CA PHE A 38 -21.41 -8.89 12.68
C PHE A 38 -22.75 -8.18 12.61
N LEU A 39 -23.50 -8.33 11.50
CA LEU A 39 -24.84 -7.77 11.37
C LEU A 39 -25.86 -8.48 12.25
N GLN A 40 -25.74 -9.81 12.43
CA GLN A 40 -26.62 -10.59 13.31
C GLN A 40 -26.45 -10.18 14.78
N ASP A 41 -25.22 -9.92 15.21
CA ASP A 41 -24.86 -9.56 16.59
C ASP A 41 -24.75 -8.05 16.80
N TYR A 42 -25.28 -7.24 15.88
CA TYR A 42 -25.12 -5.77 15.88
C TYR A 42 -25.56 -5.09 17.18
N GLY A 43 -26.58 -5.64 17.85
CA GLY A 43 -27.07 -5.15 19.14
C GLY A 43 -26.18 -5.47 20.33
N ASN A 44 -25.26 -6.44 20.22
CA ASN A 44 -24.34 -6.82 21.29
C ASN A 44 -22.97 -6.14 21.07
N ILE A 45 -22.66 -5.14 21.90
CA ILE A 45 -21.48 -4.29 21.70
C ILE A 45 -20.16 -5.08 21.81
N GLU A 46 -20.04 -6.05 22.71
CA GLU A 46 -18.79 -6.81 22.89
C GLU A 46 -18.57 -7.77 21.72
N ASP A 47 -19.56 -8.59 21.37
CA ASP A 47 -19.47 -9.56 20.28
C ASP A 47 -19.22 -8.82 18.93
N ARG A 48 -19.85 -7.66 18.74
CA ARG A 48 -19.63 -6.80 17.58
C ARG A 48 -18.17 -6.33 17.45
N TRP A 49 -17.50 -6.01 18.55
CA TRP A 49 -16.09 -5.61 18.51
C TRP A 49 -15.16 -6.79 18.21
N ASP A 50 -15.46 -7.97 18.68
CA ASP A 50 -14.67 -9.17 18.39
C ASP A 50 -14.77 -9.54 16.90
N LEU A 51 -15.97 -9.47 16.33
CA LEU A 51 -16.19 -9.68 14.89
C LEU A 51 -15.55 -8.57 14.03
N LEU A 52 -15.58 -7.32 14.49
CA LEU A 52 -14.88 -6.24 13.82
C LEU A 52 -13.35 -6.44 13.85
N GLU A 53 -12.78 -6.91 14.97
CA GLU A 53 -11.36 -7.28 15.06
C GLU A 53 -11.03 -8.45 14.12
N GLU A 54 -11.93 -9.41 13.93
CA GLU A 54 -11.75 -10.51 12.97
C GLU A 54 -11.71 -9.96 11.53
N MET A 55 -12.62 -9.06 11.13
CA MET A 55 -12.60 -8.41 9.82
C MET A 55 -11.31 -7.60 9.61
N MET A 56 -10.90 -6.80 10.60
CA MET A 56 -9.65 -6.04 10.59
C MET A 56 -8.43 -6.95 10.39
N THR A 57 -8.43 -8.12 11.05
CA THR A 57 -7.35 -9.09 10.92
C THR A 57 -7.28 -9.68 9.52
N LEU A 58 -8.41 -10.11 8.96
CA LEU A 58 -8.48 -10.64 7.59
C LEU A 58 -8.05 -9.59 6.56
N ARG A 59 -8.57 -8.36 6.67
CA ARG A 59 -8.19 -7.27 5.75
C ARG A 59 -6.69 -6.96 5.81
N ALA A 60 -6.10 -6.96 7.02
CA ALA A 60 -4.66 -6.78 7.19
C ALA A 60 -3.86 -7.93 6.59
N GLU A 61 -4.30 -9.18 6.76
CA GLU A 61 -3.65 -10.36 6.16
C GLU A 61 -3.65 -10.27 4.62
N PHE A 62 -4.77 -9.88 4.02
CA PHE A 62 -4.87 -9.71 2.56
C PHE A 62 -3.98 -8.57 2.07
N ALA A 63 -4.01 -7.40 2.70
CA ALA A 63 -3.14 -6.28 2.35
C ALA A 63 -1.65 -6.64 2.43
N LEU A 64 -1.25 -7.44 3.43
CA LEU A 64 0.13 -7.92 3.57
C LEU A 64 0.50 -8.96 2.53
N ASN A 65 -0.43 -9.84 2.14
CA ASN A 65 -0.21 -10.79 1.04
C ASN A 65 0.02 -10.04 -0.28
N HIS A 66 -0.78 -9.01 -0.58
CA HIS A 66 -0.56 -8.13 -1.72
C HIS A 66 0.78 -7.39 -1.65
N ALA A 67 1.20 -6.95 -0.45
CA ALA A 67 2.50 -6.32 -0.26
C ALA A 67 3.66 -7.29 -0.56
N ILE A 68 3.62 -8.51 -0.05
CA ILE A 68 4.65 -9.53 -0.29
C ILE A 68 4.68 -9.92 -1.77
N LYS A 69 3.52 -10.12 -2.40
CA LYS A 69 3.36 -10.40 -3.83
C LYS A 69 3.94 -9.28 -4.69
N GLY A 70 3.59 -8.02 -4.40
CA GLY A 70 4.13 -6.84 -5.09
C GLY A 70 5.64 -6.68 -4.92
N PHE A 71 6.17 -7.04 -3.74
CA PHE A 71 7.62 -7.05 -3.48
C PHE A 71 8.37 -8.15 -4.25
N GLY A 72 7.64 -9.12 -4.83
CA GLY A 72 8.21 -10.20 -5.61
C GLY A 72 8.99 -11.21 -4.77
N MET A 73 8.61 -11.41 -3.51
CA MET A 73 9.24 -12.34 -2.58
C MET A 73 8.30 -13.50 -2.27
N ASP A 74 8.89 -14.68 -2.05
CA ASP A 74 8.16 -15.82 -1.51
C ASP A 74 7.64 -15.51 -0.10
N PHE A 75 6.41 -15.98 0.21
CA PHE A 75 5.74 -15.68 1.47
C PHE A 75 6.52 -16.16 2.69
N GLU A 76 7.01 -17.41 2.67
CA GLU A 76 7.77 -17.98 3.78
C GLU A 76 9.08 -17.22 4.01
N LYS A 77 9.75 -16.84 2.91
CA LYS A 77 10.96 -16.01 3.00
C LYS A 77 10.68 -14.61 3.56
N ALA A 78 9.57 -14.01 3.20
CA ALA A 78 9.15 -12.72 3.75
C ALA A 78 8.89 -12.81 5.26
N LEU A 79 8.20 -13.87 5.72
CA LEU A 79 7.98 -14.14 7.13
C LEU A 79 9.29 -14.40 7.88
N GLU A 80 10.21 -15.17 7.30
CA GLU A 80 11.52 -15.40 7.88
C GLU A 80 12.28 -14.08 8.10
N LEU A 81 12.28 -13.20 7.11
CA LEU A 81 12.92 -11.88 7.23
C LEU A 81 12.23 -10.99 8.25
N LEU A 82 10.91 -10.93 8.29
CA LEU A 82 10.14 -10.16 9.28
C LEU A 82 10.47 -10.59 10.71
N ARG A 83 10.54 -11.90 10.94
CA ARG A 83 10.81 -12.53 12.24
C ARG A 83 12.28 -12.63 12.62
N ASN A 84 13.17 -12.28 11.70
CA ASN A 84 14.60 -12.36 11.95
C ASN A 84 15.08 -11.12 12.70
N HIS A 85 15.45 -11.32 13.97
CA HIS A 85 16.03 -10.28 14.84
C HIS A 85 17.55 -10.35 14.91
N ASN A 86 18.19 -11.22 14.11
CA ASN A 86 19.63 -11.48 14.19
C ASN A 86 20.46 -10.52 13.31
N ASP A 87 21.67 -10.19 13.76
CA ASP A 87 22.63 -9.36 13.03
C ASP A 87 23.25 -10.04 11.79
N GLY A 88 22.94 -11.32 11.57
CA GLY A 88 23.51 -12.15 10.49
C GLY A 88 22.97 -11.85 9.07
N LEU A 89 22.00 -10.94 8.93
CA LEU A 89 21.45 -10.55 7.63
C LEU A 89 22.48 -9.79 6.80
N THR A 90 22.53 -10.10 5.51
CA THR A 90 23.27 -9.31 4.51
C THR A 90 22.70 -7.89 4.43
N LYS A 91 23.44 -6.97 3.80
CA LYS A 91 22.96 -5.59 3.60
C LYS A 91 21.62 -5.57 2.84
N LEU A 92 21.50 -6.39 1.79
CA LEU A 92 20.26 -6.46 0.98
C LEU A 92 19.09 -7.00 1.82
N GLU A 93 19.30 -8.06 2.57
CA GLU A 93 18.25 -8.62 3.44
C GLU A 93 17.81 -7.64 4.54
N LYS A 94 18.72 -6.82 5.07
CA LYS A 94 18.37 -5.74 6.01
C LYS A 94 17.49 -4.68 5.34
N GLU A 95 17.81 -4.28 4.11
CA GLU A 95 17.00 -3.33 3.35
C GLU A 95 15.63 -3.93 3.01
N GLN A 96 15.57 -5.19 2.57
CA GLN A 96 14.31 -5.92 2.33
C GLN A 96 13.45 -6.01 3.59
N ARG A 97 14.04 -6.41 4.71
CA ARG A 97 13.35 -6.48 6.00
C ARG A 97 12.80 -5.12 6.44
N ASN A 98 13.57 -4.05 6.29
CA ASN A 98 13.12 -2.70 6.66
C ASN A 98 11.89 -2.28 5.86
N ILE A 99 11.82 -2.59 4.57
CA ILE A 99 10.64 -2.33 3.74
C ILE A 99 9.45 -3.18 4.19
N LEU A 100 9.65 -4.47 4.44
CA LEU A 100 8.58 -5.36 4.91
C LEU A 100 8.03 -4.93 6.27
N VAL A 101 8.88 -4.49 7.19
CA VAL A 101 8.45 -3.95 8.49
C VAL A 101 7.67 -2.65 8.33
N ALA A 102 8.13 -1.73 7.48
CA ALA A 102 7.41 -0.49 7.20
C ALA A 102 6.04 -0.75 6.56
N ALA A 103 5.97 -1.73 5.64
CA ALA A 103 4.71 -2.17 5.05
C ALA A 103 3.78 -2.79 6.09
N LEU A 104 4.28 -3.72 6.94
CA LEU A 104 3.51 -4.32 8.03
C LEU A 104 2.92 -3.25 8.95
N ASP A 105 3.75 -2.31 9.42
CA ASP A 105 3.29 -1.25 10.31
C ASP A 105 2.20 -0.38 9.67
N ASN A 106 2.37 -0.01 8.41
CA ASN A 106 1.42 0.83 7.73
C ASN A 106 0.11 0.10 7.38
N LEU A 107 0.21 -1.09 6.78
CA LEU A 107 -0.96 -1.80 6.25
C LEU A 107 -1.84 -2.37 7.34
N VAL A 108 -1.29 -2.78 8.48
CA VAL A 108 -2.10 -3.18 9.63
C VAL A 108 -2.86 -1.97 10.19
N ASP A 109 -2.18 -0.82 10.39
CA ASP A 109 -2.86 0.40 10.84
C ASP A 109 -3.93 0.85 9.84
N PHE A 110 -3.68 0.71 8.54
CA PHE A 110 -4.59 1.06 7.45
C PHE A 110 -5.83 0.16 7.46
N ALA A 111 -5.67 -1.15 7.46
CA ALA A 111 -6.77 -2.13 7.49
C ALA A 111 -7.67 -1.97 8.72
N VAL A 112 -7.06 -1.75 9.90
CA VAL A 112 -7.81 -1.47 11.13
C VAL A 112 -8.63 -0.18 11.02
N ALA A 113 -8.06 0.85 10.40
CA ALA A 113 -8.75 2.12 10.20
C ALA A 113 -9.87 2.00 9.14
N GLU A 114 -9.63 1.27 8.05
CA GLU A 114 -10.58 1.01 6.96
C GLU A 114 -11.84 0.31 7.47
N GLU A 115 -11.69 -0.85 8.13
CA GLU A 115 -12.82 -1.62 8.64
C GLU A 115 -13.57 -0.87 9.75
N PHE A 116 -12.84 -0.10 10.56
CA PHE A 116 -13.49 0.79 11.53
C PHE A 116 -14.34 1.86 10.81
N GLN A 117 -13.82 2.53 9.78
CA GLN A 117 -14.59 3.50 9.01
C GLN A 117 -15.79 2.86 8.30
N MET A 118 -15.63 1.66 7.75
CA MET A 118 -16.74 0.90 7.20
C MET A 118 -17.85 0.71 8.24
N SER A 119 -17.49 0.28 9.47
CA SER A 119 -18.45 0.05 10.54
C SER A 119 -19.14 1.33 11.06
N GLU A 120 -18.44 2.47 11.06
CA GLU A 120 -18.99 3.77 11.47
C GLU A 120 -19.93 4.38 10.38
N ASN A 121 -19.85 3.89 9.15
CA ASN A 121 -20.73 4.31 8.05
C ASN A 121 -22.00 3.46 7.94
N LEU A 122 -22.16 2.41 8.74
CA LEU A 122 -23.39 1.64 8.77
C LEU A 122 -24.56 2.47 9.29
N PRO A 123 -25.83 2.17 8.90
CA PRO A 123 -26.99 2.92 9.32
C PRO A 123 -27.10 3.07 10.83
N ASP A 124 -27.41 4.28 11.32
CA ASP A 124 -27.75 4.50 12.70
C ASP A 124 -29.00 3.67 13.08
N ASN A 125 -28.97 2.99 14.22
CA ASN A 125 -30.06 2.09 14.67
C ASN A 125 -30.37 0.94 13.69
N PHE A 126 -29.33 0.39 13.03
CA PHE A 126 -29.44 -0.74 12.13
C PHE A 126 -30.37 -1.85 12.67
N ASN A 127 -31.31 -2.28 11.83
CA ASN A 127 -32.22 -3.38 12.14
C ASN A 127 -32.13 -4.45 11.03
N ILE A 128 -31.57 -5.60 11.36
CA ILE A 128 -31.38 -6.71 10.43
C ILE A 128 -32.67 -7.22 9.77
N THR A 129 -33.84 -7.00 10.40
CA THR A 129 -35.13 -7.38 9.83
C THR A 129 -35.71 -6.34 8.86
N ASN A 130 -35.08 -5.18 8.76
CA ASN A 130 -35.42 -4.14 7.80
C ASN A 130 -34.61 -4.36 6.51
N GLU A 131 -35.27 -4.71 5.42
CA GLU A 131 -34.63 -4.98 4.12
C GLU A 131 -33.87 -3.77 3.58
N VAL A 132 -34.30 -2.54 3.90
CA VAL A 132 -33.63 -1.31 3.46
C VAL A 132 -32.31 -1.13 4.19
N ASP A 133 -32.30 -1.30 5.53
CA ASP A 133 -31.09 -1.21 6.35
C ASP A 133 -30.08 -2.28 5.95
N LEU A 134 -30.56 -3.50 5.69
CA LEU A 134 -29.72 -4.62 5.27
C LEU A 134 -29.08 -4.33 3.90
N ALA A 135 -29.86 -3.88 2.92
CA ALA A 135 -29.34 -3.53 1.59
C ALA A 135 -28.33 -2.38 1.65
N GLU A 136 -28.55 -1.37 2.51
CA GLU A 136 -27.63 -0.28 2.72
C GLU A 136 -26.31 -0.76 3.36
N ALA A 137 -26.39 -1.60 4.40
CA ALA A 137 -25.22 -2.18 5.03
C ALA A 137 -24.38 -3.03 4.06
N GLU A 138 -25.02 -3.88 3.26
CA GLU A 138 -24.36 -4.66 2.21
C GLU A 138 -23.69 -3.78 1.13
N ASN A 139 -24.33 -2.69 0.72
CA ASN A 139 -23.76 -1.74 -0.21
C ASN A 139 -22.53 -1.02 0.37
N ILE A 140 -22.57 -0.66 1.65
CA ILE A 140 -21.43 -0.06 2.34
C ILE A 140 -20.29 -1.06 2.41
N PHE A 141 -20.54 -2.29 2.86
CA PHE A 141 -19.55 -3.36 2.92
C PHE A 141 -18.92 -3.60 1.53
N HIS A 142 -19.72 -3.75 0.49
CA HIS A 142 -19.24 -3.97 -0.88
C HIS A 142 -18.35 -2.82 -1.35
N ARG A 143 -18.68 -1.58 -1.02
CA ARG A 143 -17.89 -0.41 -1.38
C ARG A 143 -16.49 -0.46 -0.76
N TYR A 144 -16.38 -0.78 0.53
CA TYR A 144 -15.10 -0.86 1.23
C TYR A 144 -14.32 -2.12 0.83
N ASN A 145 -14.92 -3.29 0.98
CA ASN A 145 -14.24 -4.59 0.85
C ASN A 145 -14.20 -5.15 -0.60
N SER A 146 -14.69 -4.42 -1.59
CA SER A 146 -14.54 -4.77 -3.01
C SER A 146 -14.01 -3.56 -3.81
N ILE A 147 -14.78 -2.47 -3.90
CA ILE A 147 -14.41 -1.37 -4.81
C ILE A 147 -13.13 -0.65 -4.35
N TYR A 148 -13.06 -0.27 -3.09
CA TYR A 148 -11.91 0.45 -2.54
C TYR A 148 -10.74 -0.52 -2.32
N ALA A 149 -10.99 -1.68 -1.71
CA ALA A 149 -9.98 -2.68 -1.44
C ALA A 149 -9.22 -3.11 -2.71
N ASN A 150 -9.89 -3.28 -3.85
CA ASN A 150 -9.23 -3.64 -5.11
C ASN A 150 -8.26 -2.55 -5.58
N ILE A 151 -8.67 -1.27 -5.52
CA ILE A 151 -7.80 -0.14 -5.88
C ILE A 151 -6.60 -0.06 -4.93
N GLU A 152 -6.85 -0.21 -3.65
CA GLU A 152 -5.83 -0.15 -2.61
C GLU A 152 -4.84 -1.31 -2.69
N ASN A 153 -5.33 -2.52 -2.96
CA ASN A 153 -4.48 -3.70 -3.17
C ASN A 153 -3.57 -3.53 -4.40
N GLU A 154 -4.10 -2.98 -5.51
CA GLU A 154 -3.27 -2.65 -6.68
C GLU A 154 -2.20 -1.60 -6.35
N ASP A 155 -2.54 -0.56 -5.59
CA ASP A 155 -1.59 0.47 -5.15
C ASP A 155 -0.52 -0.10 -4.20
N ILE A 156 -0.91 -1.01 -3.30
CA ILE A 156 0.00 -1.75 -2.40
C ILE A 156 1.00 -2.56 -3.22
N GLU A 157 0.50 -3.42 -4.13
CA GLU A 157 1.37 -4.23 -4.99
C GLU A 157 2.33 -3.35 -5.79
N TYR A 158 1.83 -2.23 -6.31
CA TYR A 158 2.65 -1.32 -7.11
C TYR A 158 3.73 -0.62 -6.28
N ALA A 159 3.38 -0.07 -5.12
CA ALA A 159 4.31 0.57 -4.20
C ALA A 159 5.43 -0.39 -3.76
N MET A 160 5.07 -1.62 -3.46
CA MET A 160 6.03 -2.66 -3.05
C MET A 160 6.93 -3.09 -4.20
N GLY A 161 6.41 -3.19 -5.43
CA GLY A 161 7.21 -3.46 -6.63
C GLY A 161 8.24 -2.35 -6.90
N ILE A 162 7.84 -1.10 -6.77
CA ILE A 162 8.77 0.05 -6.84
C ILE A 162 9.84 -0.03 -5.75
N ALA A 163 9.44 -0.38 -4.52
CA ALA A 163 10.38 -0.52 -3.40
C ALA A 163 11.38 -1.65 -3.61
N ALA A 164 10.96 -2.77 -4.19
CA ALA A 164 11.83 -3.89 -4.56
C ALA A 164 12.91 -3.47 -5.58
N GLY A 165 12.54 -2.68 -6.59
CA GLY A 165 13.51 -2.11 -7.53
C GLY A 165 14.41 -1.05 -6.88
N TRP A 166 13.85 -0.22 -6.01
CA TRP A 166 14.55 0.86 -5.34
C TRP A 166 15.78 0.40 -4.55
N ILE A 167 15.70 -0.69 -3.80
CA ILE A 167 16.81 -1.19 -2.98
C ILE A 167 18.02 -1.65 -3.81
N LEU A 168 17.81 -1.98 -5.08
CA LEU A 168 18.88 -2.43 -5.98
C LEU A 168 19.76 -1.27 -6.47
N TYR A 169 19.28 -0.03 -6.45
CA TYR A 169 20.06 1.13 -6.86
C TYR A 169 21.04 1.58 -5.78
N SER A 170 22.21 2.06 -6.20
CA SER A 170 23.16 2.72 -5.32
C SER A 170 22.67 4.13 -4.93
N ASN A 171 23.15 4.66 -3.80
CA ASN A 171 22.82 6.02 -3.36
C ASN A 171 23.22 7.11 -4.36
N ASN A 172 24.22 6.84 -5.21
CA ASN A 172 24.70 7.77 -6.23
C ASN A 172 23.97 7.64 -7.57
N THR A 173 23.18 6.58 -7.76
CA THR A 173 22.39 6.40 -8.98
C THR A 173 21.43 7.57 -9.16
N VAL A 174 21.39 8.13 -10.37
CA VAL A 174 20.41 9.14 -10.76
C VAL A 174 19.20 8.44 -11.31
N LEU A 175 18.05 8.75 -10.72
CA LEU A 175 16.75 8.20 -11.10
C LEU A 175 15.89 9.32 -11.65
N THR A 176 15.16 9.03 -12.71
CA THR A 176 14.24 9.95 -13.38
C THR A 176 12.82 9.44 -13.26
N TYR A 177 11.92 10.32 -12.81
CA TYR A 177 10.48 10.03 -12.79
C TYR A 177 9.92 10.06 -14.20
N MET A 178 9.22 9.01 -14.61
CA MET A 178 8.64 8.85 -15.92
C MET A 178 7.17 8.42 -15.84
N THR A 179 6.37 8.86 -16.80
CA THR A 179 5.01 8.40 -16.98
C THR A 179 4.94 7.29 -18.05
N GLN A 180 3.80 6.61 -18.15
CA GLN A 180 3.59 5.61 -19.22
C GLN A 180 3.41 6.23 -20.61
N GLY A 181 3.27 7.55 -20.72
CA GLY A 181 3.12 8.27 -22.00
C GLY A 181 1.81 7.97 -22.76
N ASP A 182 0.85 7.28 -22.15
CA ASP A 182 -0.44 6.94 -22.75
C ASP A 182 -1.56 7.94 -22.35
N ASN A 183 -2.72 7.81 -22.96
CA ASN A 183 -3.88 8.67 -22.72
C ASN A 183 -4.54 8.51 -21.34
N ARG A 184 -4.06 7.59 -20.51
CA ARG A 184 -4.50 7.36 -19.13
C ARG A 184 -3.63 8.11 -18.12
N VAL A 185 -2.53 8.73 -18.57
CA VAL A 185 -1.67 9.55 -17.71
C VAL A 185 -2.37 10.85 -17.36
N ARG A 186 -2.44 11.16 -16.08
CA ARG A 186 -3.05 12.40 -15.60
C ARG A 186 -2.16 13.59 -15.95
N PRO A 187 -2.74 14.74 -16.36
CA PRO A 187 -1.94 15.91 -16.82
C PRO A 187 -0.91 16.41 -15.80
N TRP A 188 -1.21 16.33 -14.50
CA TRP A 188 -0.27 16.76 -13.45
C TRP A 188 0.89 15.78 -13.25
N HIS A 189 0.73 14.50 -13.58
CA HIS A 189 1.85 13.55 -13.62
C HIS A 189 2.84 13.88 -14.74
N LEU A 190 2.33 14.32 -15.90
CA LEU A 190 3.17 14.78 -17.02
C LEU A 190 4.02 16.01 -16.64
N ALA A 191 3.52 16.88 -15.76
CA ALA A 191 4.29 18.03 -15.30
C ALA A 191 5.53 17.64 -14.48
N LEU A 192 5.58 16.42 -13.95
CA LEU A 192 6.69 15.88 -13.17
C LEU A 192 7.63 15.00 -14.01
N GLU A 193 7.22 14.63 -15.22
CA GLU A 193 8.00 13.77 -16.11
C GLU A 193 9.37 14.35 -16.42
N GLY A 194 10.39 13.50 -16.41
CA GLY A 194 11.77 13.90 -16.64
C GLY A 194 12.47 14.51 -15.42
N THR A 195 11.77 14.63 -14.26
CA THR A 195 12.39 15.12 -13.04
C THR A 195 13.36 14.07 -12.48
N SER A 196 14.61 14.46 -12.26
CA SER A 196 15.70 13.55 -11.91
C SER A 196 16.37 13.94 -10.60
N TYR A 197 16.70 12.94 -9.78
CA TYR A 197 17.47 13.10 -8.55
C TYR A 197 18.42 11.93 -8.32
N ARG A 198 19.46 12.15 -7.53
CA ARG A 198 20.20 11.03 -6.96
C ARG A 198 19.29 10.26 -6.00
N LYS A 199 19.39 8.93 -5.97
CA LYS A 199 18.62 8.08 -5.03
C LYS A 199 18.64 8.62 -3.60
N ALA A 200 19.83 9.00 -3.10
CA ALA A 200 19.98 9.53 -1.74
C ALA A 200 19.12 10.77 -1.45
N SER A 201 18.94 11.66 -2.44
CA SER A 201 18.19 12.92 -2.33
C SER A 201 16.82 12.88 -3.00
N PHE A 202 16.40 11.74 -3.54
CA PHE A 202 15.11 11.61 -4.24
C PHE A 202 13.95 11.89 -3.28
N PRO A 203 13.02 12.80 -3.57
CA PRO A 203 11.90 13.11 -2.68
C PRO A 203 10.98 11.90 -2.51
N ALA A 204 10.56 11.61 -1.28
CA ALA A 204 9.67 10.47 -1.01
C ALA A 204 8.33 10.59 -1.76
N TRP A 205 7.76 11.78 -1.81
CA TRP A 205 6.48 12.05 -2.48
C TRP A 205 6.52 11.88 -4.02
N LEU A 206 7.73 11.84 -4.63
CA LEU A 206 7.90 11.63 -6.07
C LEU A 206 8.21 10.16 -6.42
N ILE A 207 8.40 9.29 -5.43
CA ILE A 207 8.55 7.85 -5.67
C ILE A 207 7.16 7.25 -5.91
N PRO A 208 6.88 6.66 -7.10
CA PRO A 208 5.56 6.09 -7.38
C PRO A 208 5.14 4.97 -6.39
N PRO A 209 3.83 4.82 -6.14
CA PRO A 209 2.72 5.62 -6.65
C PRO A 209 2.63 7.00 -5.98
N ILE A 210 2.21 8.03 -6.72
CA ILE A 210 1.99 9.40 -6.21
C ILE A 210 0.50 9.76 -6.12
N GLU A 211 -0.36 8.84 -6.49
CA GLU A 211 -1.81 8.90 -6.44
C GLU A 211 -2.41 7.50 -6.64
N HIS A 212 -3.67 7.30 -6.26
CA HIS A 212 -4.39 6.04 -6.51
C HIS A 212 -4.39 5.65 -8.00
N GLY A 213 -4.05 4.40 -8.30
CA GLY A 213 -3.95 3.88 -9.66
C GLY A 213 -2.82 4.50 -10.48
N CYS A 214 -1.79 5.06 -9.82
CA CYS A 214 -0.60 5.59 -10.49
C CYS A 214 0.21 4.45 -11.13
N ARG A 215 0.63 4.68 -12.40
CA ARG A 215 1.45 3.75 -13.18
C ARG A 215 2.79 4.36 -13.60
N CYS A 216 3.19 5.47 -12.97
CA CYS A 216 4.47 6.11 -13.23
C CYS A 216 5.61 5.28 -12.64
N PHE A 217 6.80 5.38 -13.19
CA PHE A 217 7.93 4.53 -12.83
C PHE A 217 9.23 5.35 -12.74
N LEU A 218 10.29 4.71 -12.27
CA LEU A 218 11.61 5.30 -12.17
C LEU A 218 12.56 4.64 -13.18
N VAL A 219 13.34 5.47 -13.88
CA VAL A 219 14.35 5.03 -14.83
C VAL A 219 15.73 5.43 -14.30
N GLU A 220 16.67 4.49 -14.34
CA GLU A 220 18.08 4.77 -14.09
C GLU A 220 18.69 5.50 -15.28
N GLU A 221 19.28 6.68 -15.04
CA GLU A 221 20.02 7.41 -16.05
C GLU A 221 21.41 6.80 -16.24
N SER A 222 21.75 6.51 -17.48
CA SER A 222 23.11 6.06 -17.80
C SER A 222 24.14 7.20 -17.61
N ALA A 223 25.34 6.84 -17.19
CA ALA A 223 26.42 7.80 -16.96
C ALA A 223 26.74 8.66 -18.21
N ASP A 224 26.49 8.13 -19.41
CA ASP A 224 26.74 8.80 -20.69
C ASP A 224 25.71 9.91 -21.01
N VAL A 225 24.50 9.84 -20.40
CA VAL A 225 23.43 10.84 -20.59
C VAL A 225 23.55 11.98 -19.58
N LEU A 226 24.27 11.78 -18.49
CA LEU A 226 24.51 12.77 -17.44
C LEU A 226 25.57 13.77 -17.89
N ASN A 227 25.20 14.70 -18.74
CA ASN A 227 26.08 15.87 -19.01
C ASN A 227 26.12 16.77 -17.75
N GLN A 228 27.20 17.60 -17.66
CA GLN A 228 27.43 18.45 -16.47
C GLN A 228 26.27 19.40 -16.15
N SER A 229 25.45 19.80 -17.15
CA SER A 229 24.30 20.67 -16.94
C SER A 229 23.13 19.97 -16.26
N LYS A 230 22.86 18.70 -16.61
CA LYS A 230 21.86 17.86 -15.89
C LYS A 230 22.32 17.56 -14.48
N LEU A 231 23.59 17.30 -14.27
CA LEU A 231 24.17 17.04 -12.94
C LEU A 231 24.03 18.23 -12.00
N SER A 232 24.21 19.46 -12.50
CA SER A 232 24.04 20.68 -11.71
C SER A 232 22.57 20.98 -11.40
N GLN A 233 21.65 20.65 -12.29
CA GLN A 233 20.20 20.71 -12.01
C GLN A 233 19.76 19.70 -10.94
N VAL A 234 20.28 18.48 -11.01
CA VAL A 234 19.99 17.40 -10.04
C VAL A 234 20.54 17.71 -8.63
N MET A 235 21.60 18.51 -8.52
CA MET A 235 22.23 18.84 -7.23
C MET A 235 21.64 20.07 -6.54
N GLY A 236 20.82 20.87 -7.23
CA GLY A 236 20.38 22.19 -6.75
C GLY A 236 18.91 22.36 -6.42
N GLN A 237 18.08 21.37 -6.70
CA GLN A 237 16.63 21.51 -6.50
C GLN A 237 16.16 20.81 -5.22
N ILE A 238 15.87 21.58 -4.17
CA ILE A 238 14.92 21.16 -3.15
C ILE A 238 13.53 21.49 -3.73
N ILE A 239 12.83 20.48 -4.25
CA ILE A 239 11.45 20.67 -4.70
C ILE A 239 10.55 20.29 -3.52
N GLU A 240 9.83 21.27 -2.99
CA GLU A 240 8.72 21.04 -2.09
C GLU A 240 7.64 20.23 -2.83
N MET A 241 6.90 19.42 -2.09
CA MET A 241 5.78 18.67 -2.68
C MET A 241 4.76 19.66 -3.24
N PRO A 242 4.45 19.61 -4.53
CA PRO A 242 3.44 20.50 -5.11
C PRO A 242 2.06 20.25 -4.51
N ASP A 243 1.24 21.29 -4.40
CA ASP A 243 -0.12 21.22 -3.82
C ASP A 243 -1.06 20.27 -4.59
N PHE A 244 -0.75 19.97 -5.84
CA PHE A 244 -1.54 19.03 -6.66
C PHE A 244 -1.22 17.56 -6.39
N VAL A 245 -0.14 17.24 -5.68
CA VAL A 245 0.19 15.87 -5.31
C VAL A 245 -0.72 15.43 -4.16
N ASN A 246 -1.31 14.24 -4.29
CA ASN A 246 -2.20 13.70 -3.27
C ASN A 246 -1.41 13.46 -1.97
N PRO A 247 -1.75 14.13 -0.85
CA PRO A 247 -1.02 14.01 0.40
C PRO A 247 -1.05 12.60 1.02
N VAL A 248 -1.95 11.73 0.58
CA VAL A 248 -1.96 10.30 0.96
C VAL A 248 -0.65 9.63 0.58
N PHE A 249 -0.04 10.03 -0.55
CA PHE A 249 1.20 9.49 -1.09
C PHE A 249 2.43 10.39 -0.83
N LYS A 250 2.40 11.22 0.22
CA LYS A 250 3.53 12.11 0.59
C LYS A 250 4.78 11.36 1.06
N GLU A 251 4.62 10.10 1.46
CA GLU A 251 5.67 9.20 1.92
C GLU A 251 5.90 8.07 0.91
N SER A 252 6.93 7.27 1.11
CA SER A 252 7.14 6.05 0.33
C SER A 252 7.75 4.94 1.18
N VAL A 253 7.21 3.75 1.07
CA VAL A 253 7.73 2.53 1.72
C VAL A 253 9.15 2.22 1.25
N ALA A 254 9.52 2.61 0.04
CA ALA A 254 10.88 2.49 -0.50
C ALA A 254 11.94 3.24 0.33
N LYS A 255 11.52 4.24 1.11
CA LYS A 255 12.35 5.01 2.06
C LYS A 255 11.99 4.73 3.53
N GLY A 256 11.27 3.66 3.81
CA GLY A 256 10.83 3.29 5.15
C GLY A 256 9.65 4.10 5.68
N GLY A 257 8.98 4.87 4.80
CA GLY A 257 7.74 5.57 5.10
C GLY A 257 6.50 4.68 4.86
N ARG A 258 5.35 5.32 4.75
CA ARG A 258 4.05 4.67 4.55
C ARG A 258 3.69 4.56 3.07
N ILE A 259 2.93 3.54 2.70
CA ILE A 259 2.24 3.45 1.40
C ILE A 259 1.08 4.43 1.39
N PHE A 260 0.22 4.36 2.41
CA PHE A 260 -0.84 5.31 2.67
C PHE A 260 -0.53 6.12 3.92
N SER A 261 -0.26 7.41 3.77
CA SER A 261 0.11 8.27 4.88
C SER A 261 -1.07 8.58 5.81
N ASP A 262 -0.78 9.23 6.92
CA ASP A 262 -1.77 9.72 7.89
C ASP A 262 -2.77 10.75 7.34
N ALA A 263 -2.56 11.24 6.12
CA ALA A 263 -3.49 12.10 5.41
C ALA A 263 -4.69 11.33 4.80
N HIS A 264 -4.65 10.00 4.75
CA HIS A 264 -5.78 9.20 4.27
C HIS A 264 -7.00 9.36 5.19
N SER A 265 -8.19 9.47 4.59
CA SER A 265 -9.45 9.74 5.33
C SER A 265 -9.76 8.69 6.39
N TYR A 266 -9.33 7.43 6.20
CA TYR A 266 -9.54 6.37 7.18
C TYR A 266 -8.89 6.66 8.54
N PHE A 267 -7.78 7.40 8.57
CA PHE A 267 -7.11 7.77 9.82
C PHE A 267 -7.80 8.90 10.61
N ILE A 268 -8.91 9.45 10.09
CA ILE A 268 -9.74 10.41 10.82
C ILE A 268 -10.61 9.65 11.84
N ILE A 269 -9.99 9.26 12.95
CA ILE A 269 -10.59 8.41 13.98
C ILE A 269 -10.98 9.25 15.20
N PRO A 270 -12.23 9.12 15.74
CA PRO A 270 -12.63 9.77 16.98
C PRO A 270 -11.72 9.38 18.17
N LYS A 271 -11.38 10.34 19.02
CA LYS A 271 -10.43 10.15 20.14
C LYS A 271 -10.79 8.96 21.05
N LYS A 272 -12.09 8.72 21.26
CA LYS A 272 -12.60 7.64 22.13
C LYS A 272 -12.22 6.24 21.64
N HIS A 273 -12.02 6.05 20.34
CA HIS A 273 -11.70 4.75 19.73
C HIS A 273 -10.20 4.51 19.50
N LYS A 274 -9.38 5.59 19.46
CA LYS A 274 -7.94 5.50 19.12
C LYS A 274 -7.16 4.48 19.97
N LYS A 275 -7.45 4.40 21.28
CA LYS A 275 -6.74 3.46 22.17
C LYS A 275 -7.06 2.01 21.82
N ARG A 276 -8.36 1.68 21.59
CA ARG A 276 -8.81 0.31 21.27
C ARG A 276 -8.24 -0.13 19.92
N LEU A 277 -8.36 0.70 18.91
CA LEU A 277 -7.84 0.39 17.56
C LEU A 277 -6.33 0.18 17.56
N ARG A 278 -5.57 1.01 18.30
CA ARG A 278 -4.12 0.79 18.48
C ARG A 278 -3.81 -0.56 19.14
N THR A 279 -4.60 -0.97 20.12
CA THR A 279 -4.44 -2.28 20.80
C THR A 279 -4.68 -3.41 19.80
N ILE A 280 -5.72 -3.33 18.98
CA ILE A 280 -6.03 -4.30 17.93
C ILE A 280 -4.89 -4.34 16.90
N ALA A 281 -4.46 -3.19 16.39
CA ALA A 281 -3.38 -3.12 15.43
C ALA A 281 -2.08 -3.77 15.97
N ASN A 282 -1.70 -3.47 17.19
CA ASN A 282 -0.52 -4.08 17.81
C ASN A 282 -0.66 -5.61 17.94
N LYS A 283 -1.83 -6.11 18.36
CA LYS A 283 -2.08 -7.55 18.44
C LYS A 283 -1.95 -8.26 17.09
N ILE A 284 -2.40 -7.61 16.01
CA ILE A 284 -2.23 -8.15 14.65
C ILE A 284 -0.75 -8.14 14.26
N LYS A 285 -0.03 -7.03 14.47
CA LYS A 285 1.40 -6.90 14.17
C LYS A 285 2.23 -7.94 14.92
N ASP A 286 1.94 -8.15 16.21
CA ASP A 286 2.66 -9.12 17.05
C ASP A 286 2.54 -10.53 16.48
N LYS A 287 1.36 -10.96 15.98
CA LYS A 287 1.17 -12.28 15.33
C LYS A 287 2.11 -12.48 14.12
N TRP A 288 2.38 -11.43 13.35
CA TRP A 288 3.28 -11.50 12.20
C TRP A 288 4.75 -11.55 12.60
N LEU A 289 5.10 -10.96 13.72
CA LEU A 289 6.46 -10.87 14.23
C LEU A 289 6.84 -12.02 15.17
N GLU A 290 5.85 -12.73 15.73
CA GLU A 290 6.08 -13.92 16.56
C GLU A 290 6.53 -15.12 15.73
N LYS A 291 7.40 -15.95 16.32
CA LYS A 291 7.91 -17.18 15.68
C LYS A 291 6.96 -18.35 15.85
#